data_bbe535a1665cbb49f0a42193b98a9b9e
#
_entry.id   bbe535a1665cbb49f0a42193b98a9b9e
#
_cell.length_a   1.000
_cell.length_b   1.000
_cell.length_c   1.000
_cell.angle_alpha   90.00
_cell.angle_beta   90.00
_cell.angle_gamma   90.00
#
_symmetry.space_group_name_H-M   'P 1'
#
loop_
_entity.id
_entity.type
_entity.pdbx_description
1 polymer ?
#
loop_
_entity_poly.entity_id
_entity_poly.type
_entity_poly.pdbx_seq_one_letter_code
_entity_poly.pdbx_strand_id
1 'polypeptide(L)'
;MLRASVRWLPRAARFIRTGPPADDSGVAAVEFALVAPILLVLVFGIIAYGIYFCVWIAISEAAAAGARASVAGLTDAERISLATTAVNNNIVAYGPILVAGNATVVAQDAAGSNGGAFQVSVTYNMAGFGLNSLAALLPIPTVTPTATVTVSNGGL
;
A
#
# COMPACT_ATOMS: atom_id res chain seq x y z
N MET A 1 17.80 -20.21 -99.38
CA MET A 1 16.76 -19.51 -98.59
C MET A 1 16.45 -20.33 -97.37
N LEU A 2 17.10 -20.00 -96.22
CA LEU A 2 16.89 -20.69 -94.93
C LEU A 2 16.19 -19.70 -94.02
N ARG A 3 14.93 -19.97 -93.69
CA ARG A 3 14.15 -19.19 -92.68
C ARG A 3 14.47 -19.71 -91.29
N ALA A 4 15.14 -18.93 -90.51
CA ALA A 4 15.34 -19.16 -89.05
C ALA A 4 14.07 -18.86 -88.33
N SER A 5 13.46 -19.87 -87.71
CA SER A 5 12.32 -19.74 -86.83
C SER A 5 12.82 -19.39 -85.40
N VAL A 6 12.59 -18.17 -84.97
CA VAL A 6 12.87 -17.73 -83.59
C VAL A 6 11.78 -18.30 -82.70
N ARG A 7 12.16 -19.27 -81.85
CA ARG A 7 11.30 -19.80 -80.77
C ARG A 7 11.24 -18.84 -79.64
N TRP A 8 10.12 -18.24 -79.43
CA TRP A 8 9.83 -17.46 -78.21
C TRP A 8 9.64 -18.44 -77.05
N LEU A 9 10.54 -18.33 -76.00
CA LEU A 9 10.37 -19.02 -74.72
C LEU A 9 9.45 -18.19 -73.87
N PRO A 10 8.40 -18.75 -73.25
CA PRO A 10 7.55 -18.02 -72.34
C PRO A 10 8.35 -17.70 -71.05
N ARG A 11 8.44 -16.42 -70.73
CA ARG A 11 8.93 -15.97 -69.43
C ARG A 11 8.05 -16.57 -68.31
N ALA A 12 8.62 -17.52 -67.55
CA ALA A 12 8.00 -18.03 -66.35
C ALA A 12 7.77 -16.85 -65.41
N ALA A 13 6.52 -16.41 -65.28
CA ALA A 13 6.11 -15.45 -64.30
C ALA A 13 6.38 -16.07 -62.92
N ARG A 14 7.41 -15.59 -62.25
CA ARG A 14 7.64 -15.88 -60.83
C ARG A 14 6.46 -15.29 -60.05
N PHE A 15 5.50 -16.12 -59.72
CA PHE A 15 4.49 -15.79 -58.71
C PHE A 15 5.23 -15.66 -57.38
N ILE A 16 5.62 -14.44 -57.00
CA ILE A 16 5.98 -14.11 -55.64
C ILE A 16 4.68 -14.26 -54.85
N ARG A 17 4.53 -15.38 -54.15
CA ARG A 17 3.49 -15.55 -53.15
C ARG A 17 3.85 -14.59 -52.00
N THR A 18 3.32 -13.40 -52.08
CA THR A 18 3.22 -12.54 -50.87
C THR A 18 2.20 -13.24 -49.98
N GLY A 19 2.70 -14.01 -48.99
CA GLY A 19 1.85 -14.51 -47.93
C GLY A 19 1.18 -13.30 -47.24
N PRO A 20 0.01 -13.48 -46.61
CA PRO A 20 -0.58 -12.41 -45.81
C PRO A 20 0.49 -11.89 -44.85
N PRO A 21 0.54 -10.57 -44.60
CA PRO A 21 1.46 -10.00 -43.61
C PRO A 21 1.28 -10.82 -42.33
N ALA A 22 2.39 -11.24 -41.73
CA ALA A 22 2.36 -11.90 -40.45
C ALA A 22 1.55 -10.99 -39.49
N ASP A 23 0.54 -11.56 -38.85
CA ASP A 23 -0.36 -10.81 -37.98
C ASP A 23 0.40 -10.50 -36.68
N ASP A 24 1.22 -9.45 -36.69
CA ASP A 24 2.03 -9.00 -35.55
C ASP A 24 1.16 -8.59 -34.36
N SER A 25 -0.14 -8.36 -34.60
CA SER A 25 -1.10 -8.05 -33.52
C SER A 25 -1.29 -9.21 -32.56
N GLY A 26 -1.21 -10.46 -33.04
CA GLY A 26 -1.28 -11.65 -32.20
C GLY A 26 -0.05 -11.81 -31.29
N VAL A 27 1.13 -11.50 -31.81
CA VAL A 27 2.39 -11.55 -31.04
C VAL A 27 2.37 -10.51 -29.92
N ALA A 28 2.02 -9.26 -30.24
CA ALA A 28 1.91 -8.19 -29.26
C ALA A 28 0.89 -8.49 -28.15
N ALA A 29 -0.23 -9.14 -28.48
CA ALA A 29 -1.22 -9.55 -27.49
C ALA A 29 -0.67 -10.61 -26.52
N VAL A 30 0.14 -11.56 -27.00
CA VAL A 30 0.78 -12.58 -26.15
C VAL A 30 1.85 -11.93 -25.24
N GLU A 31 2.68 -11.04 -25.78
CA GLU A 31 3.67 -10.29 -24.99
C GLU A 31 2.99 -9.47 -23.89
N PHE A 32 1.92 -8.74 -24.22
CA PHE A 32 1.15 -8.00 -23.23
C PHE A 32 0.55 -8.91 -22.17
N ALA A 33 -0.01 -10.07 -22.54
CA ALA A 33 -0.60 -11.02 -21.59
C ALA A 33 0.42 -11.58 -20.60
N LEU A 34 1.70 -11.67 -20.97
CA LEU A 34 2.78 -12.09 -20.07
C LEU A 34 3.26 -10.96 -19.14
N VAL A 35 3.29 -9.73 -19.63
CA VAL A 35 3.78 -8.57 -18.86
C VAL A 35 2.68 -8.00 -17.94
N ALA A 36 1.42 -8.01 -18.38
CA ALA A 36 0.32 -7.41 -17.65
C ALA A 36 0.16 -7.91 -16.21
N PRO A 37 0.24 -9.22 -15.89
CA PRO A 37 0.15 -9.69 -14.51
C PRO A 37 1.25 -9.11 -13.61
N ILE A 38 2.48 -9.03 -14.11
CA ILE A 38 3.62 -8.49 -13.36
C ILE A 38 3.41 -7.00 -13.10
N LEU A 39 2.98 -6.26 -14.12
CA LEU A 39 2.66 -4.84 -14.00
C LEU A 39 1.55 -4.60 -12.98
N LEU A 40 0.48 -5.41 -13.01
CA LEU A 40 -0.63 -5.29 -12.07
C LEU A 40 -0.18 -5.55 -10.63
N VAL A 41 0.62 -6.59 -10.39
CA VAL A 41 1.19 -6.87 -9.05
C VAL A 41 2.02 -5.69 -8.56
N LEU A 42 2.83 -5.08 -9.43
CA LEU A 42 3.63 -3.90 -9.08
C LEU A 42 2.75 -2.70 -8.74
N VAL A 43 1.76 -2.40 -9.56
CA VAL A 43 0.83 -1.26 -9.34
C VAL A 43 0.05 -1.44 -8.03
N PHE A 44 -0.55 -2.61 -7.83
CA PHE A 44 -1.29 -2.91 -6.59
C PHE A 44 -0.36 -2.93 -5.37
N GLY A 45 0.89 -3.36 -5.54
CA GLY A 45 1.91 -3.30 -4.50
C GLY A 45 2.18 -1.86 -4.06
N ILE A 46 2.41 -0.96 -4.99
CA ILE A 46 2.63 0.46 -4.69
C ILE A 46 1.44 1.06 -3.94
N ILE A 47 0.21 0.77 -4.39
CA ILE A 47 -1.01 1.26 -3.75
C ILE A 47 -1.14 0.70 -2.32
N ALA A 48 -0.98 -0.62 -2.14
CA ALA A 48 -1.11 -1.27 -0.85
C ALA A 48 -0.10 -0.75 0.18
N TYR A 49 1.17 -0.64 -0.22
CA TYR A 49 2.21 -0.09 0.66
C TYR A 49 2.02 1.40 0.91
N GLY A 50 1.54 2.17 -0.06
CA GLY A 50 1.21 3.58 0.11
C GLY A 50 0.14 3.79 1.19
N ILE A 51 -0.94 3.00 1.13
CA ILE A 51 -1.99 3.02 2.16
C ILE A 51 -1.42 2.60 3.52
N TYR A 52 -0.63 1.54 3.57
CA TYR A 52 -0.01 1.07 4.81
C TYR A 52 0.84 2.16 5.48
N PHE A 53 1.73 2.80 4.72
CA PHE A 53 2.57 3.88 5.23
C PHE A 53 1.77 5.10 5.67
N CYS A 54 0.73 5.46 4.91
CA CYS A 54 -0.17 6.55 5.30
C CYS A 54 -0.81 6.29 6.67
N VAL A 55 -1.36 5.09 6.89
CA VAL A 55 -1.94 4.69 8.17
C VAL A 55 -0.88 4.66 9.26
N TRP A 56 0.30 4.10 8.99
CA TRP A 56 1.37 4.00 9.98
C TRP A 56 1.85 5.38 10.46
N ILE A 57 2.01 6.33 9.54
CA ILE A 57 2.36 7.72 9.88
C ILE A 57 1.27 8.34 10.73
N ALA A 58 0.01 8.20 10.33
CA ALA A 58 -1.12 8.79 11.05
C ALA A 58 -1.27 8.28 12.48
N ILE A 59 -1.15 6.95 12.70
CA ILE A 59 -1.21 6.40 14.06
C ILE A 59 0.03 6.76 14.90
N SER A 60 1.18 6.94 14.27
CA SER A 60 2.40 7.39 14.95
C SER A 60 2.25 8.84 15.44
N GLU A 61 1.69 9.71 14.62
CA GLU A 61 1.38 11.09 15.01
C GLU A 61 0.29 11.14 16.06
N ALA A 62 -0.75 10.32 15.95
CA ALA A 62 -1.81 10.24 16.94
C ALA A 62 -1.28 9.75 18.29
N ALA A 63 -0.43 8.72 18.32
CA ALA A 63 0.22 8.23 19.53
C ALA A 63 1.09 9.31 20.19
N ALA A 64 1.86 10.06 19.37
CA ALA A 64 2.67 11.16 19.86
C ALA A 64 1.83 12.33 20.40
N ALA A 65 0.69 12.63 19.75
CA ALA A 65 -0.24 13.65 20.25
C ALA A 65 -0.86 13.23 21.59
N GLY A 66 -1.28 11.96 21.70
CA GLY A 66 -1.80 11.38 22.94
C GLY A 66 -0.78 11.41 24.08
N ALA A 67 0.46 11.00 23.80
CA ALA A 67 1.54 11.01 24.77
C ALA A 67 1.85 12.43 25.28
N ARG A 68 1.87 13.43 24.41
CA ARG A 68 2.03 14.83 24.81
C ARG A 68 0.86 15.33 25.64
N ALA A 69 -0.38 14.99 25.29
CA ALA A 69 -1.55 15.41 26.04
C ALA A 69 -1.63 14.78 27.42
N SER A 70 -1.14 13.54 27.60
CA SER A 70 -1.15 12.84 28.88
C SER A 70 -0.31 13.53 29.97
N VAL A 71 0.71 14.29 29.58
CA VAL A 71 1.61 14.99 30.53
C VAL A 71 0.86 16.03 31.39
N ALA A 72 -0.23 16.58 30.88
CA ALA A 72 -1.05 17.58 31.62
C ALA A 72 -1.92 16.96 32.71
N GLY A 73 -2.14 15.63 32.71
CA GLY A 73 -2.96 14.95 33.69
C GLY A 73 -2.24 14.77 35.03
N LEU A 74 -2.96 15.02 36.12
CA LEU A 74 -2.47 14.87 37.49
C LEU A 74 -2.68 13.45 38.03
N THR A 75 -3.66 12.74 37.48
CA THR A 75 -3.98 11.34 37.84
C THR A 75 -3.90 10.46 36.60
N ASP A 76 -3.72 9.15 36.79
CA ASP A 76 -3.68 8.19 35.69
C ASP A 76 -4.98 8.17 34.90
N ALA A 77 -6.13 8.28 35.55
CA ALA A 77 -7.44 8.35 34.88
C ALA A 77 -7.54 9.59 33.98
N GLU A 78 -7.04 10.72 34.43
CA GLU A 78 -7.02 11.98 33.68
C GLU A 78 -6.05 11.88 32.49
N ARG A 79 -4.85 11.33 32.71
CA ARG A 79 -3.87 11.06 31.62
C ARG A 79 -4.42 10.18 30.55
N ILE A 80 -5.09 9.07 30.91
CA ILE A 80 -5.75 8.16 29.99
C ILE A 80 -6.83 8.90 29.17
N SER A 81 -7.67 9.69 29.84
CA SER A 81 -8.73 10.46 29.19
C SER A 81 -8.18 11.49 28.21
N LEU A 82 -7.17 12.27 28.61
CA LEU A 82 -6.52 13.26 27.76
C LEU A 82 -5.83 12.61 26.57
N ALA A 83 -5.08 11.53 26.80
CA ALA A 83 -4.42 10.78 25.72
C ALA A 83 -5.42 10.23 24.69
N THR A 84 -6.47 9.59 25.17
CA THR A 84 -7.51 8.99 24.29
C THR A 84 -8.23 10.05 23.47
N THR A 85 -8.58 11.19 24.10
CA THR A 85 -9.21 12.31 23.42
C THR A 85 -8.30 12.89 22.33
N ALA A 86 -7.02 13.12 22.64
CA ALA A 86 -6.06 13.65 21.68
C ALA A 86 -5.81 12.70 20.51
N VAL A 87 -5.71 11.40 20.77
CA VAL A 87 -5.58 10.37 19.71
C VAL A 87 -6.78 10.39 18.79
N ASN A 88 -8.01 10.35 19.35
CA ASN A 88 -9.23 10.33 18.54
C ASN A 88 -9.38 11.60 17.69
N ASN A 89 -9.10 12.76 18.24
CA ASN A 89 -9.12 14.03 17.50
C ASN A 89 -8.10 14.03 16.36
N ASN A 90 -6.92 13.49 16.58
CA ASN A 90 -5.87 13.40 15.56
C ASN A 90 -6.29 12.44 14.44
N ILE A 91 -6.84 11.26 14.77
CA ILE A 91 -7.31 10.29 13.75
C ILE A 91 -8.44 10.88 12.91
N VAL A 92 -9.40 11.59 13.53
CA VAL A 92 -10.51 12.25 12.81
C VAL A 92 -10.00 13.31 11.85
N ALA A 93 -8.88 13.99 12.17
CA ALA A 93 -8.29 14.99 11.29
C ALA A 93 -7.77 14.43 9.95
N TYR A 94 -7.49 13.10 9.87
CA TYR A 94 -7.17 12.42 8.62
C TYR A 94 -8.38 12.15 7.71
N GLY A 95 -9.57 12.59 8.12
CA GLY A 95 -10.79 12.61 7.32
C GLY A 95 -11.27 11.21 6.91
N PRO A 96 -11.72 11.03 5.66
CA PRO A 96 -12.36 9.78 5.24
C PRO A 96 -11.39 8.59 5.10
N ILE A 97 -10.07 8.83 5.18
CA ILE A 97 -9.06 7.77 5.05
C ILE A 97 -9.02 6.93 6.33
N LEU A 98 -9.13 7.54 7.50
CA LEU A 98 -9.10 6.85 8.80
C LEU A 98 -10.43 6.98 9.52
N VAL A 99 -10.95 5.84 9.98
CA VAL A 99 -12.17 5.77 10.79
C VAL A 99 -11.78 5.54 12.23
N ALA A 100 -12.15 6.45 13.15
CA ALA A 100 -11.80 6.36 14.56
C ALA A 100 -12.23 5.03 15.21
N GLY A 101 -13.34 4.44 14.78
CA GLY A 101 -13.82 3.14 15.28
C GLY A 101 -12.91 1.95 14.96
N ASN A 102 -11.96 2.10 14.03
CA ASN A 102 -10.99 1.06 13.70
C ASN A 102 -9.67 1.21 14.47
N ALA A 103 -9.55 2.26 15.29
CA ALA A 103 -8.40 2.49 16.13
C ALA A 103 -8.65 2.00 17.56
N THR A 104 -7.69 1.25 18.09
CA THR A 104 -7.66 0.85 19.51
C THR A 104 -6.55 1.63 20.20
N VAL A 105 -6.91 2.35 21.26
CA VAL A 105 -5.97 3.15 22.05
C VAL A 105 -5.76 2.47 23.41
N VAL A 106 -4.50 2.21 23.73
CA VAL A 106 -4.07 1.75 25.06
C VAL A 106 -3.13 2.77 25.63
N ALA A 107 -3.54 3.39 26.72
CA ALA A 107 -2.77 4.41 27.43
C ALA A 107 -2.58 3.96 28.88
N GLN A 108 -1.35 3.83 29.34
CA GLN A 108 -1.01 3.28 30.66
C GLN A 108 0.39 3.71 31.08
N ASP A 109 0.72 3.49 32.34
CA ASP A 109 2.09 3.64 32.79
C ASP A 109 3.02 2.69 32.06
N ALA A 110 4.19 3.15 31.67
CA ALA A 110 5.19 2.32 31.03
C ALA A 110 5.70 1.25 31.99
N ALA A 111 5.79 0.01 31.51
CA ALA A 111 6.23 -1.11 32.31
C ALA A 111 7.62 -0.85 32.93
N GLY A 112 7.75 -1.03 34.22
CA GLY A 112 9.01 -0.84 34.97
C GLY A 112 9.39 0.62 35.28
N SER A 113 8.54 1.59 34.94
CA SER A 113 8.82 3.02 35.18
C SER A 113 8.45 3.53 36.58
N ASN A 114 7.77 2.72 37.40
CA ASN A 114 7.24 3.11 38.69
C ASN A 114 6.49 4.47 38.68
N GLY A 115 5.68 4.70 37.64
CA GLY A 115 4.96 5.95 37.42
C GLY A 115 5.80 7.09 36.80
N GLY A 116 7.09 6.84 36.54
CA GLY A 116 7.99 7.85 35.96
C GLY A 116 7.86 8.04 34.45
N ALA A 117 7.13 7.16 33.76
CA ALA A 117 6.88 7.29 32.33
C ALA A 117 5.48 6.76 31.97
N PHE A 118 4.85 7.37 30.97
CA PHE A 118 3.53 7.02 30.48
C PHE A 118 3.62 6.61 29.00
N GLN A 119 2.93 5.52 28.64
CA GLN A 119 2.97 4.94 27.31
C GLN A 119 1.59 5.02 26.65
N VAL A 120 1.57 5.48 25.40
CA VAL A 120 0.38 5.48 24.56
C VAL A 120 0.66 4.62 23.34
N SER A 121 -0.16 3.59 23.16
CA SER A 121 -0.12 2.67 22.02
C SER A 121 -1.39 2.80 21.22
N VAL A 122 -1.25 3.00 19.92
CA VAL A 122 -2.37 3.09 18.97
C VAL A 122 -2.23 1.99 17.95
N THR A 123 -3.23 1.11 17.90
CA THR A 123 -3.34 0.03 16.91
C THR A 123 -4.50 0.34 15.98
N TYR A 124 -4.28 0.21 14.68
CA TYR A 124 -5.32 0.46 13.68
C TYR A 124 -5.64 -0.81 12.88
N ASN A 125 -6.92 -1.15 12.76
CA ASN A 125 -7.37 -2.29 11.96
C ASN A 125 -7.61 -1.85 10.51
N MET A 126 -6.74 -2.33 9.62
CA MET A 126 -6.79 -2.04 8.18
C MET A 126 -7.67 -3.01 7.37
N ALA A 127 -8.41 -3.92 8.01
CA ALA A 127 -9.22 -4.91 7.29
C ALA A 127 -10.23 -4.29 6.30
N GLY A 128 -10.75 -3.09 6.61
CA GLY A 128 -11.66 -2.34 5.76
C GLY A 128 -11.09 -1.86 4.42
N PHE A 129 -9.75 -1.82 4.27
CA PHE A 129 -9.10 -1.44 3.01
C PHE A 129 -9.03 -2.58 1.98
N GLY A 130 -9.51 -3.78 2.31
CA GLY A 130 -9.47 -4.93 1.40
C GLY A 130 -8.06 -5.49 1.12
N LEU A 131 -7.04 -5.05 1.85
CA LEU A 131 -5.65 -5.48 1.67
C LEU A 131 -5.45 -6.98 1.90
N ASN A 132 -6.29 -7.62 2.72
CA ASN A 132 -6.27 -9.06 2.97
C ASN A 132 -6.42 -9.88 1.68
N SER A 133 -7.19 -9.37 0.71
CA SER A 133 -7.40 -10.05 -0.58
C SER A 133 -6.14 -10.05 -1.44
N LEU A 134 -5.25 -9.10 -1.22
CA LEU A 134 -3.97 -8.98 -1.92
C LEU A 134 -2.83 -9.74 -1.22
N ALA A 135 -3.02 -10.15 0.03
CA ALA A 135 -1.99 -10.83 0.83
C ALA A 135 -1.54 -12.18 0.23
N ALA A 136 -2.38 -12.81 -0.62
CA ALA A 136 -2.01 -14.02 -1.35
C ALA A 136 -1.00 -13.77 -2.48
N LEU A 137 -0.95 -12.54 -3.02
CA LEU A 137 -0.13 -12.14 -4.15
C LEU A 137 1.04 -11.24 -3.74
N LEU A 138 0.90 -10.51 -2.64
CA LEU A 138 1.85 -9.51 -2.17
C LEU A 138 2.21 -9.79 -0.71
N PRO A 139 3.50 -9.74 -0.32
CA PRO A 139 3.93 -9.79 1.07
C PRO A 139 3.54 -8.49 1.78
N ILE A 140 2.26 -8.36 2.14
CA ILE A 140 1.76 -7.18 2.86
C ILE A 140 2.18 -7.30 4.33
N PRO A 141 2.72 -6.22 4.95
CA PRO A 141 2.92 -6.16 6.39
C PRO A 141 1.61 -6.38 7.15
N THR A 142 1.69 -6.59 8.44
CA THR A 142 0.51 -6.86 9.28
C THR A 142 -0.63 -5.88 9.00
N VAL A 143 -1.87 -6.37 8.91
CA VAL A 143 -3.08 -5.55 8.72
C VAL A 143 -3.48 -4.75 9.95
N THR A 144 -2.72 -4.87 11.03
CA THR A 144 -2.91 -4.17 12.31
C THR A 144 -1.62 -3.47 12.73
N PRO A 145 -1.20 -2.40 12.01
CA PRO A 145 -0.05 -1.61 12.43
C PRO A 145 -0.29 -1.02 13.81
N THR A 146 0.76 -1.01 14.63
CA THR A 146 0.76 -0.44 15.99
C THR A 146 1.88 0.57 16.11
N ALA A 147 1.57 1.73 16.64
CA ALA A 147 2.54 2.75 17.01
C ALA A 147 2.50 2.97 18.52
N THR A 148 3.66 3.03 19.14
CA THR A 148 3.80 3.21 20.58
C THR A 148 4.75 4.36 20.86
N VAL A 149 4.32 5.28 21.70
CA VAL A 149 5.12 6.42 22.15
C VAL A 149 5.12 6.44 23.68
N THR A 150 6.30 6.59 24.25
CA THR A 150 6.49 6.73 25.70
C THR A 150 6.98 8.13 26.03
N VAL A 151 6.39 8.76 27.02
CA VAL A 151 6.76 10.07 27.52
C VAL A 151 7.15 9.96 28.98
N SER A 152 8.23 10.62 29.38
CA SER A 152 8.59 10.74 30.79
C SER A 152 7.62 11.69 31.48
N ASN A 153 7.04 11.23 32.59
CA ASN A 153 6.33 12.09 33.50
C ASN A 153 7.42 12.88 34.22
N GLY A 154 7.63 14.14 33.87
CA GLY A 154 8.66 14.97 34.50
C GLY A 154 8.64 14.84 36.01
N GLY A 155 9.36 13.86 36.54
CA GLY A 155 9.62 13.71 37.95
C GLY A 155 10.65 14.75 38.36
N LEU A 156 10.28 15.63 39.22
CA LEU A 156 11.20 16.39 40.06
C LEU A 156 11.85 15.46 41.06
#